data_25f9b93724ec5f99534fe2eabf73bc05
#
_entry.id   25f9b93724ec5f99534fe2eabf73bc05
#
_cell.length_a   1.000
_cell.length_b   1.000
_cell.length_c   1.000
_cell.angle_alpha   90.00
_cell.angle_beta   90.00
_cell.angle_gamma   90.00
#
_symmetry.space_group_name_H-M   'P 1'
#
loop_
_entity.id
_entity.type
_entity.pdbx_description
1 polymer ?
#
loop_
_entity_poly.entity_id
_entity_poly.type
_entity_poly.pdbx_seq_one_letter_code
_entity_poly.pdbx_strand_id
1 'polypeptide(L)'
;MGIIIVSIVVVFLTVWAISCQRRLAVMDENVNNAMVQIGVQLSSRFDALTALLDLTREYADHESQTLIETIKFRRSVITATSTPNDVLKQEGVIFEALSRISMVAEQCSELKDNVNYARYMNAVDSYEKMVQTSRLIYNDSVTKLNRELRMFPGSLLGVVFGFRQRDYLEAVEANADMSGMR
;
A
#
# COMPACT_ATOMS: atom_id res chain seq x y z
N MET A 1 -14.67 4.28 54.96
CA MET A 1 -14.03 3.10 54.33
C MET A 1 -14.59 2.85 52.90
N GLY A 2 -15.91 2.65 52.70
CA GLY A 2 -16.49 2.33 51.39
C GLY A 2 -16.20 3.36 50.30
N ILE A 3 -16.32 4.68 50.60
CA ILE A 3 -16.10 5.74 49.62
C ILE A 3 -14.63 5.76 49.15
N ILE A 4 -13.68 5.52 50.06
CA ILE A 4 -12.24 5.48 49.71
C ILE A 4 -11.95 4.31 48.77
N ILE A 5 -12.51 3.14 49.03
CA ILE A 5 -12.37 1.94 48.18
C ILE A 5 -12.93 2.21 46.80
N VAL A 6 -14.16 2.76 46.70
CA VAL A 6 -14.77 3.14 45.43
C VAL A 6 -13.92 4.14 44.64
N SER A 7 -13.40 5.17 45.32
CA SER A 7 -12.52 6.16 44.67
C SER A 7 -11.24 5.51 44.09
N ILE A 8 -10.60 4.61 44.82
CA ILE A 8 -9.40 3.88 44.37
C ILE A 8 -9.75 3.02 43.12
N VAL A 9 -10.86 2.30 43.13
CA VAL A 9 -11.30 1.48 42.01
C VAL A 9 -11.57 2.34 40.76
N VAL A 10 -12.24 3.48 40.92
CA VAL A 10 -12.51 4.41 39.82
C VAL A 10 -11.21 4.94 39.22
N VAL A 11 -10.26 5.37 40.04
CA VAL A 11 -8.95 5.84 39.57
C VAL A 11 -8.22 4.74 38.81
N PHE A 12 -8.20 3.52 39.37
CA PHE A 12 -7.56 2.38 38.70
C PHE A 12 -8.17 2.07 37.33
N LEU A 13 -9.51 2.02 37.25
CA LEU A 13 -10.22 1.79 35.98
C LEU A 13 -9.96 2.91 34.96
N THR A 14 -9.87 4.16 35.39
CA THR A 14 -9.58 5.29 34.52
C THR A 14 -8.15 5.22 33.95
N VAL A 15 -7.15 4.95 34.79
CA VAL A 15 -5.76 4.80 34.36
C VAL A 15 -5.62 3.62 33.40
N TRP A 16 -6.30 2.51 33.69
CA TRP A 16 -6.31 1.34 32.84
C TRP A 16 -6.97 1.60 31.46
N ALA A 17 -8.10 2.31 31.43
CA ALA A 17 -8.78 2.68 30.18
C ALA A 17 -7.90 3.63 29.33
N ILE A 18 -7.24 4.61 29.94
CA ILE A 18 -6.29 5.50 29.24
C ILE A 18 -5.12 4.70 28.64
N SER A 19 -4.57 3.75 29.38
CA SER A 19 -3.48 2.90 28.92
C SER A 19 -3.88 2.06 27.71
N CYS A 20 -5.09 1.49 27.73
CA CYS A 20 -5.65 0.73 26.61
C CYS A 20 -5.88 1.64 25.38
N GLN A 21 -6.45 2.82 25.58
CA GLN A 21 -6.68 3.80 24.52
C GLN A 21 -5.35 4.20 23.84
N ARG A 22 -4.31 4.49 24.62
CA ARG A 22 -2.98 4.83 24.08
C ARG A 22 -2.40 3.69 23.24
N ARG A 23 -2.56 2.45 23.70
CA ARG A 23 -2.09 1.28 22.98
C ARG A 23 -2.81 1.12 21.62
N LEU A 24 -4.13 1.28 21.59
CA LEU A 24 -4.91 1.23 20.36
C LEU A 24 -4.53 2.37 19.40
N ALA A 25 -4.35 3.59 19.91
CA ALA A 25 -3.93 4.74 19.12
C ALA A 25 -2.57 4.52 18.44
N VAL A 26 -1.57 3.99 19.19
CA VAL A 26 -0.26 3.65 18.61
C VAL A 26 -0.37 2.58 17.53
N MET A 27 -1.22 1.57 17.71
CA MET A 27 -1.42 0.53 16.70
C MET A 27 -2.10 1.06 15.44
N ASP A 28 -3.11 1.94 15.58
CA ASP A 28 -3.77 2.58 14.44
C ASP A 28 -2.81 3.52 13.69
N GLU A 29 -1.98 4.26 14.42
CA GLU A 29 -0.93 5.08 13.83
C GLU A 29 0.12 4.24 13.06
N ASN A 30 0.51 3.08 13.58
CA ASN A 30 1.42 2.16 12.87
C ASN A 30 0.82 1.67 11.55
N VAL A 31 -0.49 1.39 11.49
CA VAL A 31 -1.18 1.06 10.23
C VAL A 31 -1.12 2.22 9.25
N ASN A 32 -1.41 3.44 9.71
CA ASN A 32 -1.36 4.64 8.89
C ASN A 32 0.05 4.92 8.35
N ASN A 33 1.07 4.79 9.20
CA ASN A 33 2.48 4.96 8.82
C ASN A 33 2.93 3.92 7.80
N ALA A 34 2.50 2.67 7.96
CA ALA A 34 2.78 1.61 6.99
C ALA A 34 2.12 1.89 5.62
N MET A 35 0.89 2.44 5.61
CA MET A 35 0.23 2.85 4.36
C MET A 35 0.99 4.00 3.67
N VAL A 36 1.44 5.00 4.42
CA VAL A 36 2.29 6.08 3.88
C VAL A 36 3.59 5.52 3.28
N GLN A 37 4.20 4.54 3.94
CA GLN A 37 5.42 3.89 3.42
C GLN A 37 5.17 3.19 2.09
N ILE A 38 4.04 2.49 1.92
CA ILE A 38 3.62 1.94 0.63
C ILE A 38 3.52 3.07 -0.40
N GLY A 39 2.89 4.18 -0.03
CA GLY A 39 2.73 5.35 -0.91
C GLY A 39 4.04 5.93 -1.40
N VAL A 40 5.05 6.04 -0.52
CA VAL A 40 6.39 6.51 -0.87
C VAL A 40 7.04 5.57 -1.90
N GLN A 41 6.98 4.25 -1.68
CA GLN A 41 7.58 3.27 -2.58
C GLN A 41 6.86 3.22 -3.93
N LEU A 42 5.52 3.27 -3.94
CA LEU A 42 4.73 3.34 -5.18
C LEU A 42 5.00 4.63 -5.96
N SER A 43 5.17 5.76 -5.27
CA SER A 43 5.53 7.02 -5.91
C SER A 43 6.89 6.93 -6.58
N SER A 44 7.90 6.40 -5.89
CA SER A 44 9.26 6.21 -6.43
C SER A 44 9.26 5.23 -7.60
N ARG A 45 8.46 4.15 -7.52
CA ARG A 45 8.27 3.20 -8.62
C ARG A 45 7.64 3.88 -9.84
N PHE A 46 6.65 4.74 -9.63
CA PHE A 46 5.99 5.47 -10.70
C PHE A 46 6.93 6.53 -11.33
N ASP A 47 7.80 7.14 -10.55
CA ASP A 47 8.80 8.08 -11.08
C ASP A 47 9.81 7.36 -12.00
N ALA A 48 10.30 6.18 -11.58
CA ALA A 48 11.16 5.34 -12.43
C ALA A 48 10.43 4.86 -13.69
N LEU A 49 9.14 4.48 -13.56
CA LEU A 49 8.27 4.11 -14.67
C LEU A 49 8.08 5.28 -15.64
N THR A 50 7.91 6.50 -15.14
CA THR A 50 7.73 7.69 -15.98
C THR A 50 8.98 7.94 -16.85
N ALA A 51 10.18 7.79 -16.27
CA ALA A 51 11.42 7.90 -17.02
C ALA A 51 11.55 6.82 -18.11
N LEU A 52 11.09 5.60 -17.80
CA LEU A 52 11.04 4.49 -18.75
C LEU A 52 10.02 4.73 -19.88
N LEU A 53 8.85 5.29 -19.55
CA LEU A 53 7.82 5.67 -20.52
C LEU A 53 8.31 6.78 -21.46
N ASP A 54 9.05 7.78 -20.93
CA ASP A 54 9.64 8.86 -21.74
C ASP A 54 10.65 8.31 -22.73
N LEU A 55 11.51 7.39 -22.30
CA LEU A 55 12.45 6.72 -23.19
C LEU A 55 11.71 5.88 -24.25
N THR A 56 10.72 5.11 -23.85
CA THR A 56 9.95 4.23 -24.74
C THR A 56 9.20 5.03 -25.81
N ARG A 57 8.73 6.24 -25.48
CA ARG A 57 8.04 7.13 -26.40
C ARG A 57 8.85 7.48 -27.64
N GLU A 58 10.18 7.58 -27.52
CA GLU A 58 11.07 7.89 -28.65
C GLU A 58 11.06 6.80 -29.72
N TYR A 59 10.72 5.56 -29.33
CA TYR A 59 10.70 4.37 -30.19
C TYR A 59 9.28 3.91 -30.54
N ALA A 60 8.25 4.53 -29.95
CA ALA A 60 6.86 4.16 -30.09
C ALA A 60 6.21 4.82 -31.32
N ASP A 61 5.23 4.12 -31.91
CA ASP A 61 4.36 4.70 -32.91
C ASP A 61 3.42 5.78 -32.31
N HIS A 62 2.72 6.52 -33.17
CA HIS A 62 1.89 7.64 -32.74
C HIS A 62 0.74 7.21 -31.80
N GLU A 63 0.17 6.03 -32.02
CA GLU A 63 -0.91 5.49 -31.16
C GLU A 63 -0.38 5.14 -29.76
N SER A 64 0.76 4.47 -29.68
CA SER A 64 1.43 4.13 -28.40
C SER A 64 1.87 5.37 -27.65
N GLN A 65 2.32 6.44 -28.33
CA GLN A 65 2.67 7.71 -27.68
C GLN A 65 1.49 8.33 -26.93
N THR A 66 0.29 8.32 -27.54
CA THR A 66 -0.94 8.85 -26.92
C THR A 66 -1.30 8.06 -25.66
N LEU A 67 -1.18 6.73 -25.73
CA LEU A 67 -1.43 5.85 -24.58
C LEU A 67 -0.44 6.09 -23.43
N ILE A 68 0.85 6.26 -23.74
CA ILE A 68 1.90 6.58 -22.77
C ILE A 68 1.57 7.89 -22.02
N GLU A 69 1.17 8.93 -22.72
CA GLU A 69 0.75 10.19 -22.09
C GLU A 69 -0.45 9.97 -21.15
N THR A 70 -1.46 9.21 -21.59
CA THR A 70 -2.64 8.92 -20.78
C THR A 70 -2.29 8.21 -19.46
N ILE A 71 -1.35 7.27 -19.49
CA ILE A 71 -0.90 6.53 -18.29
C ILE A 71 -0.28 7.47 -17.26
N LYS A 72 0.53 8.45 -17.68
CA LYS A 72 1.16 9.42 -16.77
C LYS A 72 0.14 10.24 -15.98
N PHE A 73 -1.00 10.58 -16.58
CA PHE A 73 -2.08 11.32 -15.90
C PHE A 73 -2.87 10.47 -14.90
N ARG A 74 -2.74 9.14 -14.94
CA ARG A 74 -3.45 8.22 -14.02
C ARG A 74 -2.69 8.00 -12.70
N ARG A 75 -1.63 8.75 -12.43
CA ARG A 75 -0.91 8.72 -11.16
C ARG A 75 -1.82 9.16 -10.02
N SER A 76 -1.89 8.37 -8.96
CA SER A 76 -2.53 8.75 -7.70
C SER A 76 -1.54 8.73 -6.55
N VAL A 77 -1.76 9.59 -5.55
CA VAL A 77 -0.92 9.66 -4.35
C VAL A 77 -1.58 8.84 -3.25
N ILE A 78 -0.84 7.89 -2.71
CA ILE A 78 -1.27 7.10 -1.56
C ILE A 78 -0.86 7.82 -0.28
N THR A 79 -1.82 8.02 0.62
CA THR A 79 -1.66 8.74 1.89
C THR A 79 -2.07 7.85 3.07
N ALA A 80 -1.93 8.34 4.30
CA ALA A 80 -2.36 7.63 5.52
C ALA A 80 -3.86 7.24 5.50
N THR A 81 -4.70 7.99 4.79
CA THR A 81 -6.16 7.78 4.70
C THR A 81 -6.56 6.95 3.47
N SER A 82 -5.62 6.58 2.62
CA SER A 82 -5.89 5.74 1.45
C SER A 82 -6.30 4.33 1.87
N THR A 83 -7.06 3.70 1.00
CA THR A 83 -7.54 2.32 1.20
C THR A 83 -6.64 1.31 0.48
N PRO A 84 -6.69 0.01 0.83
CA PRO A 84 -6.07 -1.05 0.05
C PRO A 84 -6.45 -1.02 -1.44
N ASN A 85 -7.69 -0.69 -1.76
CA ASN A 85 -8.17 -0.55 -3.13
C ASN A 85 -7.45 0.56 -3.92
N ASP A 86 -7.08 1.66 -3.27
CA ASP A 86 -6.34 2.75 -3.93
C ASP A 86 -4.92 2.30 -4.30
N VAL A 87 -4.29 1.51 -3.44
CA VAL A 87 -2.99 0.86 -3.71
C VAL A 87 -3.10 -0.07 -4.92
N LEU A 88 -4.09 -0.98 -4.93
CA LEU A 88 -4.30 -1.94 -6.02
C LEU A 88 -4.59 -1.24 -7.36
N LYS A 89 -5.38 -0.16 -7.35
CA LYS A 89 -5.60 0.66 -8.55
C LYS A 89 -4.32 1.26 -9.10
N GLN A 90 -3.46 1.79 -8.22
CA GLN A 90 -2.19 2.37 -8.65
C GLN A 90 -1.22 1.30 -9.16
N GLU A 91 -1.17 0.12 -8.54
CA GLU A 91 -0.41 -1.03 -9.03
C GLU A 91 -0.91 -1.50 -10.41
N GLY A 92 -2.24 -1.51 -10.63
CA GLY A 92 -2.85 -1.83 -11.93
C GLY A 92 -2.41 -0.86 -13.04
N VAL A 93 -2.30 0.44 -12.76
CA VAL A 93 -1.79 1.43 -13.72
C VAL A 93 -0.32 1.15 -14.07
N ILE A 94 0.51 0.81 -13.07
CA ILE A 94 1.92 0.45 -13.28
C ILE A 94 2.04 -0.81 -14.13
N PHE A 95 1.24 -1.83 -13.85
CA PHE A 95 1.23 -3.08 -14.62
C PHE A 95 0.82 -2.85 -16.08
N GLU A 96 -0.23 -2.07 -16.34
CA GLU A 96 -0.67 -1.70 -17.68
C GLU A 96 0.48 -0.98 -18.44
N ALA A 97 1.16 -0.05 -17.79
CA ALA A 97 2.29 0.67 -18.36
C ALA A 97 3.44 -0.26 -18.75
N LEU A 98 3.84 -1.17 -17.85
CA LEU A 98 4.91 -2.14 -18.10
C LEU A 98 4.57 -3.08 -19.26
N SER A 99 3.32 -3.49 -19.36
CA SER A 99 2.81 -4.32 -20.45
C SER A 99 2.97 -3.61 -21.81
N ARG A 100 2.66 -2.31 -21.87
CA ARG A 100 2.84 -1.48 -23.07
C ARG A 100 4.29 -1.30 -23.45
N ILE A 101 5.15 -1.00 -22.46
CA ILE A 101 6.58 -0.87 -22.65
C ILE A 101 7.17 -2.17 -23.23
N SER A 102 6.78 -3.32 -22.69
CA SER A 102 7.21 -4.63 -23.21
C SER A 102 6.83 -4.86 -24.65
N MET A 103 5.60 -4.49 -25.05
CA MET A 103 5.17 -4.61 -26.46
C MET A 103 6.01 -3.76 -27.40
N VAL A 104 6.31 -2.51 -27.03
CA VAL A 104 7.18 -1.64 -27.85
C VAL A 104 8.61 -2.19 -27.91
N ALA A 105 9.13 -2.67 -26.78
CA ALA A 105 10.46 -3.25 -26.72
C ALA A 105 10.61 -4.56 -27.50
N GLU A 106 9.54 -5.34 -27.66
CA GLU A 106 9.54 -6.54 -28.52
C GLU A 106 9.61 -6.18 -30.01
N GLN A 107 9.06 -5.05 -30.40
CA GLN A 107 9.05 -4.57 -31.77
C GLN A 107 10.32 -3.79 -32.16
N CYS A 108 11.02 -3.25 -31.16
CA CYS A 108 12.22 -2.41 -31.36
C CYS A 108 13.41 -2.93 -30.55
N SER A 109 14.35 -3.62 -31.21
CA SER A 109 15.57 -4.13 -30.56
C SER A 109 16.48 -3.01 -30.04
N GLU A 110 16.49 -1.86 -30.72
CA GLU A 110 17.30 -0.69 -30.30
C GLU A 110 16.90 -0.19 -28.90
N LEU A 111 15.60 -0.26 -28.55
CA LEU A 111 15.13 0.06 -27.20
C LEU A 111 15.68 -0.93 -26.17
N LYS A 112 15.66 -2.24 -26.47
CA LYS A 112 16.21 -3.27 -25.57
C LYS A 112 17.72 -3.12 -25.33
N ASP A 113 18.46 -2.71 -26.35
CA ASP A 113 19.91 -2.53 -26.29
C ASP A 113 20.30 -1.21 -25.61
N ASN A 114 19.33 -0.34 -25.31
CA ASN A 114 19.56 0.94 -24.65
C ASN A 114 19.91 0.74 -23.17
N VAL A 115 21.08 1.21 -22.75
CA VAL A 115 21.57 1.10 -21.35
C VAL A 115 20.59 1.72 -20.33
N ASN A 116 19.94 2.82 -20.71
CA ASN A 116 18.96 3.48 -19.84
C ASN A 116 17.68 2.66 -19.68
N TYR A 117 17.27 1.89 -20.72
CA TYR A 117 16.14 0.98 -20.61
C TYR A 117 16.37 -0.07 -19.50
N ALA A 118 17.51 -0.76 -19.54
CA ALA A 118 17.88 -1.72 -18.52
C ALA A 118 17.98 -1.08 -17.12
N ARG A 119 18.54 0.12 -17.04
CA ARG A 119 18.66 0.86 -15.77
C ARG A 119 17.30 1.21 -15.17
N TYR A 120 16.36 1.73 -15.97
CA TYR A 120 15.03 2.09 -15.49
C TYR A 120 14.17 0.86 -15.15
N MET A 121 14.25 -0.22 -15.94
CA MET A 121 13.61 -1.49 -15.61
C MET A 121 14.08 -2.04 -14.26
N ASN A 122 15.39 -2.07 -14.03
CA ASN A 122 15.96 -2.51 -12.76
C ASN A 122 15.50 -1.62 -11.57
N ALA A 123 15.34 -0.30 -11.79
CA ALA A 123 14.81 0.60 -10.77
C ALA A 123 13.35 0.28 -10.45
N VAL A 124 12.50 0.08 -11.47
CA VAL A 124 11.09 -0.30 -11.30
C VAL A 124 10.96 -1.62 -10.52
N ASP A 125 11.78 -2.63 -10.86
CA ASP A 125 11.80 -3.92 -10.17
C ASP A 125 12.31 -3.81 -8.72
N SER A 126 13.29 -2.95 -8.49
CA SER A 126 13.79 -2.69 -7.14
C SER A 126 12.72 -2.06 -6.25
N TYR A 127 12.00 -1.06 -6.76
CA TYR A 127 10.88 -0.45 -6.04
C TYR A 127 9.70 -1.41 -5.86
N GLU A 128 9.44 -2.32 -6.81
CA GLU A 128 8.46 -3.41 -6.63
C GLU A 128 8.75 -4.21 -5.35
N LYS A 129 9.99 -4.66 -5.17
CA LYS A 129 10.40 -5.41 -3.97
C LYS A 129 10.20 -4.60 -2.69
N MET A 130 10.45 -3.28 -2.75
CA MET A 130 10.21 -2.38 -1.61
C MET A 130 8.71 -2.22 -1.31
N VAL A 131 7.87 -2.13 -2.35
CA VAL A 131 6.40 -2.13 -2.21
C VAL A 131 5.94 -3.42 -1.55
N GLN A 132 6.40 -4.59 -2.01
CA GLN A 132 6.04 -5.89 -1.42
C GLN A 132 6.44 -5.96 0.07
N THR A 133 7.64 -5.51 0.42
CA THR A 133 8.08 -5.44 1.83
C THR A 133 7.17 -4.52 2.66
N SER A 134 6.82 -3.34 2.11
CA SER A 134 5.94 -2.38 2.81
C SER A 134 4.50 -2.95 2.98
N ARG A 135 4.01 -3.74 2.03
CA ARG A 135 2.72 -4.46 2.14
C ARG A 135 2.73 -5.48 3.28
N LEU A 136 3.82 -6.22 3.45
CA LEU A 136 3.97 -7.15 4.58
C LEU A 136 3.93 -6.41 5.93
N ILE A 137 4.62 -5.27 6.04
CA ILE A 137 4.62 -4.42 7.25
C ILE A 137 3.21 -3.88 7.52
N TYR A 138 2.48 -3.44 6.48
CA TYR A 138 1.11 -2.99 6.60
C TYR A 138 0.20 -4.10 7.12
N ASN A 139 0.22 -5.27 6.51
CA ASN A 139 -0.62 -6.40 6.91
C ASN A 139 -0.30 -6.90 8.33
N ASP A 140 0.97 -6.89 8.74
CA ASP A 140 1.36 -7.20 10.13
C ASP A 140 0.80 -6.17 11.12
N SER A 141 0.85 -4.87 10.77
CA SER A 141 0.28 -3.80 11.59
C SER A 141 -1.24 -3.92 11.70
N VAL A 142 -1.93 -4.21 10.59
CA VAL A 142 -3.38 -4.50 10.55
C VAL A 142 -3.72 -5.71 11.41
N THR A 143 -2.92 -6.78 11.33
CA THR A 143 -3.13 -7.99 12.14
C THR A 143 -3.06 -7.67 13.64
N LYS A 144 -2.06 -6.89 14.05
CA LYS A 144 -1.87 -6.49 15.45
C LYS A 144 -3.05 -5.65 15.95
N LEU A 145 -3.47 -4.65 15.19
CA LEU A 145 -4.62 -3.80 15.53
C LEU A 145 -5.91 -4.61 15.59
N ASN A 146 -6.22 -5.37 14.55
CA ASN A 146 -7.45 -6.15 14.46
C ASN A 146 -7.55 -7.20 15.56
N ARG A 147 -6.43 -7.84 15.92
CA ARG A 147 -6.37 -8.79 17.03
C ARG A 147 -6.69 -8.12 18.36
N GLU A 148 -6.10 -6.96 18.65
CA GLU A 148 -6.34 -6.21 19.88
C GLU A 148 -7.83 -5.78 19.96
N LEU A 149 -8.43 -5.34 18.85
CA LEU A 149 -9.84 -4.95 18.78
C LEU A 149 -10.81 -6.15 18.93
N ARG A 150 -10.34 -7.39 18.75
CA ARG A 150 -11.16 -8.61 18.99
C ARG A 150 -11.04 -9.15 20.40
N MET A 151 -9.98 -8.77 21.12
CA MET A 151 -9.70 -9.28 22.47
C MET A 151 -10.22 -8.29 23.54
N PHE A 152 -10.69 -8.82 24.67
CA PHE A 152 -10.97 -7.97 25.82
C PHE A 152 -9.65 -7.46 26.43
N PRO A 153 -9.54 -6.18 26.83
CA PRO A 153 -10.55 -5.13 26.87
C PRO A 153 -10.68 -4.30 25.57
N GLY A 154 -9.82 -4.50 24.60
CA GLY A 154 -9.77 -3.72 23.36
C GLY A 154 -11.08 -3.74 22.58
N SER A 155 -11.82 -4.87 22.62
CA SER A 155 -13.11 -5.00 21.94
C SER A 155 -14.18 -4.05 22.48
N LEU A 156 -14.19 -3.80 23.77
CA LEU A 156 -15.13 -2.86 24.40
C LEU A 156 -14.68 -1.41 24.22
N LEU A 157 -13.42 -1.14 24.55
CA LEU A 157 -12.85 0.20 24.53
C LEU A 157 -12.64 0.72 23.08
N GLY A 158 -12.37 -0.18 22.14
CA GLY A 158 -12.26 0.16 20.73
C GLY A 158 -13.55 0.80 20.20
N VAL A 159 -14.71 0.23 20.53
CA VAL A 159 -16.01 0.79 20.15
C VAL A 159 -16.24 2.14 20.81
N VAL A 160 -15.92 2.29 22.11
CA VAL A 160 -16.10 3.54 22.87
C VAL A 160 -15.22 4.67 22.30
N PHE A 161 -13.99 4.38 21.92
CA PHE A 161 -13.04 5.35 21.38
C PHE A 161 -13.08 5.49 19.85
N GLY A 162 -13.95 4.75 19.17
CA GLY A 162 -14.16 4.86 17.72
C GLY A 162 -13.11 4.16 16.86
N PHE A 163 -12.26 3.30 17.43
CA PHE A 163 -11.34 2.48 16.64
C PHE A 163 -12.08 1.38 15.88
N ARG A 164 -11.66 1.14 14.64
CA ARG A 164 -12.27 0.12 13.76
C ARG A 164 -11.22 -0.82 13.22
N GLN A 165 -11.65 -2.04 12.92
CA GLN A 165 -10.81 -2.98 12.18
C GLN A 165 -10.46 -2.40 10.82
N ARG A 166 -9.25 -2.69 10.35
CA ARG A 166 -8.72 -2.27 9.05
C ARG A 166 -8.68 -3.45 8.10
N ASP A 167 -8.86 -3.19 6.81
CA ASP A 167 -8.80 -4.20 5.77
C ASP A 167 -7.35 -4.54 5.45
N TYR A 168 -7.12 -5.80 5.08
CA TYR A 168 -5.83 -6.27 4.61
C TYR A 168 -5.60 -5.86 3.15
N LEU A 169 -4.35 -5.69 2.80
CA LEU A 169 -3.92 -5.51 1.43
C LEU A 169 -3.60 -6.89 0.86
N GLU A 170 -4.56 -7.48 0.15
CA GLU A 170 -4.43 -8.81 -0.43
C GLU A 170 -3.39 -8.83 -1.55
N ALA A 171 -2.69 -9.96 -1.72
CA ALA A 171 -1.80 -10.14 -2.85
C ALA A 171 -2.61 -10.31 -4.15
N VAL A 172 -2.23 -9.62 -5.20
CA VAL A 172 -2.89 -9.71 -6.53
C VAL A 172 -2.85 -11.14 -7.10
N GLU A 173 -1.92 -11.98 -6.63
CA GLU A 173 -1.72 -13.36 -7.10
C GLU A 173 -2.78 -14.36 -6.63
N ALA A 174 -3.52 -14.08 -5.54
CA ALA A 174 -4.50 -15.03 -5.01
C ALA A 174 -5.76 -15.19 -5.88
N ASN A 175 -6.05 -14.25 -6.78
CA ASN A 175 -7.26 -14.29 -7.61
C ASN A 175 -7.06 -14.89 -9.01
N ALA A 176 -5.83 -15.05 -9.47
CA ALA A 176 -5.56 -15.64 -10.79
C ALA A 176 -5.72 -17.19 -10.78
N ASP A 177 -5.43 -17.83 -9.66
CA ASP A 177 -5.43 -19.30 -9.57
C ASP A 177 -6.80 -19.93 -9.26
N MET A 178 -7.76 -19.14 -8.74
CA MET A 178 -9.08 -19.66 -8.38
C MET A 178 -10.11 -19.62 -9.52
N SER A 179 -9.84 -18.93 -10.62
CA SER A 179 -10.75 -18.92 -11.79
C SER A 179 -10.52 -20.05 -12.77
N GLY A 180 -9.45 -20.83 -12.61
CA GLY A 180 -9.08 -21.96 -13.47
C GLY A 180 -9.60 -23.34 -13.01
N MET A 181 -10.29 -23.43 -11.87
CA MET A 181 -10.84 -24.67 -11.31
C MET A 181 -12.37 -24.64 -11.20
N ARG A 182 -13.04 -24.38 -12.33
CA ARG A 182 -14.47 -24.70 -12.48
C ARG A 182 -14.76 -25.22 -13.86
#